data_a03a215ca6d092d1435a3e0d4d4ec5cc
#
_entry.id   a03a215ca6d092d1435a3e0d4d4ec5cc
#
_cell.length_a   1.000
_cell.length_b   1.000
_cell.length_c   1.000
_cell.angle_alpha   90.00
_cell.angle_beta   90.00
_cell.angle_gamma   90.00
#
_symmetry.space_group_name_H-M   'P 1'
#
loop_
_entity.id
_entity.type
_entity.pdbx_description
1 polymer ?
#
loop_
_entity_poly.entity_id
_entity_poly.type
_entity_poly.pdbx_seq_one_letter_code
_entity_poly.pdbx_strand_id
1 'polypeptide(L)'
;VALPKDPATARRGDNIYKFIINAIINEQRDAWQIEKKRLKSKSFHILGPNNKLIKGYIKSVSISVLSYLVGGFTGLIIFLLCAFMAKALLEVINFTEHYGLIRVEGEKVMPRHSWNSNSIMSSIYLYNVTRHSSHHEKAFLKFWELRPYKNSPMMPYGYLTMLYMAIFAPFLFNRVMSKKLIDWDENFASNEEKALAKICLLYTSDAADDGVG
;
A
#
# COMPACT_ATOMS: atom_id res chain seq x y z
N VAL A 1 4.02 -3.28 -6.99
CA VAL A 1 3.96 -3.94 -5.67
C VAL A 1 5.28 -4.58 -5.37
N ALA A 2 5.72 -4.46 -4.12
CA ALA A 2 6.96 -5.01 -3.57
C ALA A 2 8.26 -4.57 -4.29
N LEU A 3 8.24 -3.52 -5.08
CA LEU A 3 9.45 -2.93 -5.66
C LEU A 3 10.08 -1.94 -4.67
N PRO A 4 11.43 -1.81 -4.62
CA PRO A 4 12.10 -0.84 -3.75
C PRO A 4 11.68 0.62 -3.98
N LYS A 5 11.20 0.94 -5.20
CA LYS A 5 10.75 2.28 -5.60
C LYS A 5 9.23 2.47 -5.48
N ASP A 6 8.49 1.43 -5.12
CA ASP A 6 7.02 1.48 -5.06
C ASP A 6 6.58 2.23 -3.78
N PRO A 7 5.89 3.37 -3.90
CA PRO A 7 5.44 4.14 -2.74
C PRO A 7 4.40 3.40 -1.87
N ALA A 8 3.69 2.42 -2.43
CA ALA A 8 2.71 1.61 -1.71
C ALA A 8 3.33 0.40 -0.98
N THR A 9 4.66 0.24 -1.03
CA THR A 9 5.37 -0.86 -0.37
C THR A 9 6.22 -0.36 0.78
N ALA A 10 5.85 -0.74 2.01
CA ALA A 10 6.60 -0.39 3.21
C ALA A 10 7.89 -1.21 3.31
N ARG A 11 8.97 -0.56 3.69
CA ARG A 11 10.28 -1.20 3.94
C ARG A 11 10.32 -1.81 5.33
N ARG A 12 11.28 -2.71 5.56
CA ARG A 12 11.55 -3.28 6.89
C ARG A 12 11.97 -2.17 7.84
N GLY A 13 11.28 -2.06 8.98
CA GLY A 13 11.54 -1.03 9.99
C GLY A 13 10.87 0.32 9.75
N ASP A 14 10.14 0.49 8.64
CA ASP A 14 9.42 1.73 8.38
C ASP A 14 8.43 2.07 9.52
N ASN A 15 8.33 3.35 9.82
CA ASN A 15 7.31 3.89 10.70
C ASN A 15 6.02 4.11 9.91
N ILE A 16 4.92 3.51 10.35
CA ILE A 16 3.63 3.56 9.64
C ILE A 16 3.12 4.99 9.43
N TYR A 17 3.29 5.89 10.38
CA TYR A 17 2.78 7.26 10.24
C TYR A 17 3.55 8.05 9.18
N LYS A 18 4.89 7.88 9.15
CA LYS A 18 5.73 8.45 8.09
C LYS A 18 5.40 7.81 6.74
N PHE A 19 5.18 6.49 6.73
CA PHE A 19 4.80 5.76 5.52
C PHE A 19 3.51 6.30 4.92
N ILE A 20 2.44 6.47 5.71
CA ILE A 20 1.15 7.00 5.23
C ILE A 20 1.33 8.33 4.50
N ILE A 21 2.03 9.29 5.10
CA ILE A 21 2.24 10.61 4.49
C ILE A 21 3.07 10.50 3.21
N ASN A 22 4.16 9.75 3.27
CA ASN A 22 5.05 9.56 2.12
C ASN A 22 4.37 8.84 0.97
N ALA A 23 3.58 7.79 1.26
CA ALA A 23 2.81 7.06 0.26
C ALA A 23 1.80 7.97 -0.43
N ILE A 24 0.98 8.71 0.31
CA ILE A 24 0.00 9.66 -0.25
C ILE A 24 0.66 10.66 -1.21
N ILE A 25 1.81 11.24 -0.81
CA ILE A 25 2.51 12.23 -1.62
C ILE A 25 3.13 11.59 -2.88
N ASN A 26 3.83 10.46 -2.70
CA ASN A 26 4.59 9.85 -3.79
C ASN A 26 3.67 9.15 -4.80
N GLU A 27 2.60 8.49 -4.38
CA GLU A 27 1.59 7.95 -5.28
C GLU A 27 0.95 9.05 -6.16
N GLN A 28 0.71 10.21 -5.56
CA GLN A 28 0.17 11.35 -6.30
C GLN A 28 1.18 11.88 -7.33
N ARG A 29 2.47 11.93 -7.00
CA ARG A 29 3.54 12.29 -7.93
C ARG A 29 3.66 11.28 -9.08
N ASP A 30 3.63 9.99 -8.76
CA ASP A 30 3.71 8.91 -9.75
C ASP A 30 2.50 8.91 -10.67
N ALA A 31 1.29 9.10 -10.14
CA ALA A 31 0.08 9.24 -10.93
C ALA A 31 0.20 10.39 -11.96
N TRP A 32 0.77 11.55 -11.55
CA TRP A 32 1.04 12.65 -12.46
C TRP A 32 2.07 12.29 -13.53
N GLN A 33 3.14 11.61 -13.19
CA GLN A 33 4.17 11.20 -14.16
C GLN A 33 3.60 10.20 -15.19
N ILE A 34 2.84 9.21 -14.72
CA ILE A 34 2.18 8.21 -15.56
C ILE A 34 1.19 8.92 -16.52
N GLU A 35 0.36 9.81 -15.99
CA GLU A 35 -0.62 10.53 -16.81
C GLU A 35 0.05 11.47 -17.83
N LYS A 36 1.12 12.16 -17.45
CA LYS A 36 1.93 12.97 -18.40
C LYS A 36 2.49 12.10 -19.53
N LYS A 37 3.05 10.91 -19.22
CA LYS A 37 3.55 10.00 -20.25
C LYS A 37 2.42 9.54 -21.17
N ARG A 38 1.27 9.16 -20.62
CA ARG A 38 0.08 8.76 -21.39
C ARG A 38 -0.44 9.85 -22.32
N LEU A 39 -0.52 11.09 -21.83
CA LEU A 39 -0.99 12.23 -22.64
C LEU A 39 -0.01 12.57 -23.76
N LYS A 40 1.30 12.59 -23.46
CA LYS A 40 2.35 12.81 -24.47
C LYS A 40 2.32 11.75 -25.57
N SER A 41 2.17 10.48 -25.23
CA SER A 41 2.10 9.39 -26.23
C SER A 41 0.89 9.47 -27.16
N LYS A 42 -0.15 10.22 -26.77
CA LYS A 42 -1.37 10.45 -27.55
C LYS A 42 -1.44 11.86 -28.14
N SER A 43 -0.37 12.65 -28.05
CA SER A 43 -0.32 14.04 -28.51
C SER A 43 -1.40 14.94 -27.90
N PHE A 44 -1.85 14.64 -26.68
CA PHE A 44 -2.82 15.46 -25.96
C PHE A 44 -2.12 16.48 -25.06
N HIS A 45 -2.78 17.64 -24.90
CA HIS A 45 -2.31 18.68 -23.99
C HIS A 45 -2.40 18.19 -22.52
N ILE A 46 -1.34 18.46 -21.73
CA ILE A 46 -1.23 17.98 -20.34
C ILE A 46 -2.36 18.53 -19.45
N LEU A 47 -2.71 19.80 -19.60
CA LEU A 47 -3.79 20.46 -18.85
C LEU A 47 -5.13 20.42 -19.57
N GLY A 48 -5.26 19.58 -20.61
CA GLY A 48 -6.47 19.49 -21.42
C GLY A 48 -7.55 18.57 -20.82
N PRO A 49 -8.73 18.54 -21.45
CA PRO A 49 -9.87 17.76 -20.98
C PRO A 49 -9.66 16.24 -21.05
N ASN A 50 -8.58 15.77 -21.69
CA ASN A 50 -8.22 14.36 -21.75
C ASN A 50 -7.42 13.89 -20.53
N ASN A 51 -7.03 14.80 -19.63
CA ASN A 51 -6.32 14.47 -18.39
C ASN A 51 -7.28 13.84 -17.37
N LYS A 52 -7.04 12.58 -17.02
CA LYS A 52 -7.86 11.81 -16.08
C LYS A 52 -7.72 12.32 -14.64
N LEU A 53 -6.53 12.80 -14.25
CA LEU A 53 -6.30 13.35 -12.91
C LEU A 53 -7.04 14.66 -12.70
N ILE A 54 -7.00 15.56 -13.69
CA ILE A 54 -7.75 16.83 -13.63
C ILE A 54 -9.25 16.54 -13.51
N LYS A 55 -9.78 15.57 -14.28
CA LYS A 55 -11.18 15.15 -14.12
C LYS A 55 -11.49 14.60 -12.72
N GLY A 56 -10.54 13.85 -12.14
CA GLY A 56 -10.64 13.37 -10.77
C GLY A 56 -10.70 14.51 -9.76
N TYR A 57 -9.80 15.49 -9.88
CA TYR A 57 -9.78 16.67 -9.00
C TYR A 57 -11.05 17.50 -9.11
N ILE A 58 -11.55 17.74 -10.34
CA ILE A 58 -12.82 18.45 -10.54
C ILE A 58 -13.96 17.73 -9.80
N LYS A 59 -14.06 16.40 -9.92
CA LYS A 59 -15.07 15.62 -9.19
C LYS A 59 -14.91 15.76 -7.67
N SER A 60 -13.69 15.68 -7.15
CA SER A 60 -13.43 15.83 -5.71
C SER A 60 -13.81 17.21 -5.20
N VAL A 61 -13.47 18.26 -5.95
CA VAL A 61 -13.87 19.64 -5.62
C VAL A 61 -15.39 19.79 -5.69
N SER A 62 -16.06 19.23 -6.70
CA SER A 62 -17.52 19.29 -6.82
C SER A 62 -18.22 18.63 -5.62
N ILE A 63 -17.72 17.47 -5.14
CA ILE A 63 -18.27 16.81 -3.96
C ILE A 63 -18.00 17.65 -2.69
N SER A 64 -16.82 18.27 -2.58
CA SER A 64 -16.49 19.16 -1.46
C SER A 64 -17.44 20.37 -1.41
N VAL A 65 -17.69 20.98 -2.57
CA VAL A 65 -18.65 22.08 -2.69
C VAL A 65 -20.06 21.63 -2.33
N LEU A 66 -20.50 20.47 -2.79
CA LEU A 66 -21.81 19.92 -2.43
C LEU A 66 -21.91 19.68 -0.91
N SER A 67 -20.86 19.14 -0.28
CA SER A 67 -20.82 18.94 1.17
C SER A 67 -20.94 20.27 1.94
N TYR A 68 -20.31 21.33 1.41
CA TYR A 68 -20.47 22.69 1.96
C TYR A 68 -21.89 23.22 1.79
N LEU A 69 -22.49 23.06 0.61
CA LEU A 69 -23.85 23.55 0.34
C LEU A 69 -24.93 22.87 1.21
N VAL A 70 -24.73 21.57 1.51
CA VAL A 70 -25.67 20.79 2.33
C VAL A 70 -25.46 21.00 3.82
N GLY A 71 -24.21 21.00 4.29
CA GLY A 71 -23.87 20.99 5.71
C GLY A 71 -23.07 22.22 6.18
N GLY A 72 -22.95 23.25 5.34
CA GLY A 72 -22.13 24.42 5.64
C GLY A 72 -20.66 24.07 5.85
N PHE A 73 -19.95 24.91 6.58
CA PHE A 73 -18.54 24.70 6.89
C PHE A 73 -18.29 23.38 7.66
N THR A 74 -19.21 23.02 8.56
CA THR A 74 -19.12 21.76 9.32
C THR A 74 -19.20 20.55 8.39
N GLY A 75 -20.13 20.55 7.43
CA GLY A 75 -20.27 19.47 6.44
C GLY A 75 -19.00 19.32 5.58
N LEU A 76 -18.39 20.43 5.15
CA LEU A 76 -17.11 20.39 4.45
C LEU A 76 -16.00 19.78 5.28
N ILE A 77 -15.84 20.21 6.54
CA ILE A 77 -14.80 19.68 7.44
C ILE A 77 -14.98 18.18 7.67
N ILE A 78 -16.20 17.73 7.97
CA ILE A 78 -16.49 16.30 8.17
C ILE A 78 -16.14 15.50 6.91
N PHE A 79 -16.55 15.99 5.74
CA PHE A 79 -16.21 15.33 4.48
C PHE A 79 -14.70 15.20 4.25
N LEU A 80 -13.94 16.27 4.45
CA LEU A 80 -12.48 16.26 4.28
C LEU A 80 -11.79 15.33 5.28
N LEU A 81 -12.24 15.31 6.53
CA LEU A 81 -11.73 14.36 7.55
C LEU A 81 -12.02 12.92 7.15
N CYS A 82 -13.24 12.61 6.74
CA CYS A 82 -13.59 11.26 6.27
C CYS A 82 -12.77 10.85 5.04
N ALA A 83 -12.58 11.75 4.08
CA ALA A 83 -11.78 11.49 2.89
C ALA A 83 -10.30 11.22 3.25
N PHE A 84 -9.72 12.01 4.16
CA PHE A 84 -8.38 11.77 4.67
C PHE A 84 -8.27 10.44 5.41
N MET A 85 -9.22 10.14 6.31
CA MET A 85 -9.24 8.87 7.04
C MET A 85 -9.35 7.66 6.10
N ALA A 86 -10.20 7.74 5.09
CA ALA A 86 -10.35 6.67 4.08
C ALA A 86 -9.04 6.45 3.31
N LYS A 87 -8.36 7.53 2.90
CA LYS A 87 -7.05 7.43 2.23
C LYS A 87 -5.98 6.89 3.18
N ALA A 88 -5.93 7.37 4.42
CA ALA A 88 -4.98 6.88 5.42
C ALA A 88 -5.19 5.39 5.71
N LEU A 89 -6.45 4.93 5.80
CA LEU A 89 -6.77 3.51 6.00
C LEU A 89 -6.29 2.65 4.83
N LEU A 90 -6.43 3.14 3.59
CA LEU A 90 -5.89 2.46 2.41
C LEU A 90 -4.37 2.28 2.52
N GLU A 91 -3.66 3.32 3.00
CA GLU A 91 -2.20 3.20 3.18
C GLU A 91 -1.82 2.27 4.34
N VAL A 92 -2.62 2.19 5.40
CA VAL A 92 -2.42 1.18 6.46
C VAL A 92 -2.59 -0.24 5.90
N ILE A 93 -3.54 -0.44 5.01
CA ILE A 93 -3.75 -1.70 4.30
C ILE A 93 -2.51 -2.01 3.44
N ASN A 94 -2.07 -1.09 2.59
CA ASN A 94 -0.87 -1.23 1.77
C ASN A 94 0.38 -1.54 2.62
N PHE A 95 0.57 -0.80 3.73
CA PHE A 95 1.63 -1.06 4.69
C PHE A 95 1.60 -2.51 5.20
N THR A 96 0.45 -2.95 5.65
CA THR A 96 0.30 -4.27 6.28
C THR A 96 0.47 -5.41 5.27
N GLU A 97 -0.02 -5.23 4.04
CA GLU A 97 0.01 -6.26 2.98
C GLU A 97 1.37 -6.44 2.35
N HIS A 98 2.21 -5.40 2.35
CA HIS A 98 3.48 -5.40 1.62
C HIS A 98 4.70 -5.14 2.53
N TYR A 99 4.50 -5.07 3.85
CA TYR A 99 5.57 -4.76 4.79
C TYR A 99 6.78 -5.65 4.62
N GLY A 100 7.90 -5.04 4.25
CA GLY A 100 9.21 -5.68 4.17
C GLY A 100 9.42 -6.71 3.06
N LEU A 101 8.41 -6.91 2.19
CA LEU A 101 8.51 -7.80 1.04
C LEU A 101 9.21 -7.09 -0.12
N ILE A 102 9.98 -7.84 -0.90
CA ILE A 102 10.78 -7.30 -2.00
C ILE A 102 10.61 -8.15 -3.25
N ARG A 103 10.56 -7.48 -4.40
CA ARG A 103 10.51 -8.08 -5.73
C ARG A 103 11.58 -7.46 -6.62
N VAL A 104 12.19 -8.26 -7.46
CA VAL A 104 13.15 -7.78 -8.47
C VAL A 104 12.42 -7.02 -9.58
N GLU A 105 13.00 -5.90 -10.04
CA GLU A 105 12.42 -5.10 -11.12
C GLU A 105 12.36 -5.92 -12.41
N GLY A 106 11.21 -5.91 -13.09
CA GLY A 106 10.96 -6.70 -14.31
C GLY A 106 10.33 -8.08 -14.05
N GLU A 107 10.40 -8.62 -12.85
CA GLU A 107 9.71 -9.87 -12.51
C GLU A 107 8.20 -9.68 -12.40
N LYS A 108 7.45 -10.76 -12.65
CA LYS A 108 6.00 -10.79 -12.41
C LYS A 108 5.71 -10.75 -10.91
N VAL A 109 4.58 -10.15 -10.54
CA VAL A 109 4.07 -10.28 -9.17
C VAL A 109 3.67 -11.73 -8.93
N MET A 110 4.25 -12.32 -7.89
CA MET A 110 4.01 -13.71 -7.48
C MET A 110 3.27 -13.73 -6.14
N PRO A 111 2.63 -14.86 -5.77
CA PRO A 111 1.94 -14.98 -4.47
C PRO A 111 2.79 -14.63 -3.26
N ARG A 112 4.12 -14.80 -3.34
CA ARG A 112 5.08 -14.47 -2.28
C ARG A 112 5.28 -12.98 -2.02
N HIS A 113 4.78 -12.08 -2.89
CA HIS A 113 4.97 -10.64 -2.80
C HIS A 113 3.86 -9.92 -2.03
N SER A 114 3.02 -10.64 -1.33
CA SER A 114 2.02 -10.06 -0.42
C SER A 114 1.73 -10.96 0.77
N TRP A 115 1.51 -10.36 1.93
CA TRP A 115 1.04 -11.04 3.12
C TRP A 115 -0.45 -11.38 3.01
N ASN A 116 -0.83 -12.58 3.42
CA ASN A 116 -2.20 -13.07 3.34
C ASN A 116 -2.75 -13.44 4.72
N SER A 117 -4.06 -13.50 4.83
CA SER A 117 -4.75 -14.04 6.00
C SER A 117 -5.99 -14.82 5.55
N ASN A 118 -6.15 -16.03 6.09
CA ASN A 118 -7.32 -16.88 5.87
C ASN A 118 -8.29 -16.84 7.07
N SER A 119 -8.16 -15.84 7.95
CA SER A 119 -9.10 -15.63 9.06
C SER A 119 -10.50 -15.34 8.52
N ILE A 120 -11.48 -16.15 8.94
CA ILE A 120 -12.88 -16.04 8.51
C ILE A 120 -13.43 -14.65 8.81
N MET A 121 -13.25 -14.14 10.03
CA MET A 121 -13.72 -12.82 10.44
C MET A 121 -13.13 -11.72 9.56
N SER A 122 -11.82 -11.73 9.38
CA SER A 122 -11.16 -10.74 8.52
C SER A 122 -11.64 -10.83 7.06
N SER A 123 -11.84 -12.04 6.55
CA SER A 123 -12.32 -12.25 5.17
C SER A 123 -13.74 -11.73 4.95
N ILE A 124 -14.64 -11.87 5.96
CA ILE A 124 -16.00 -11.35 5.90
C ILE A 124 -15.97 -9.81 5.94
N TYR A 125 -15.33 -9.21 6.94
CA TYR A 125 -15.33 -7.76 7.14
C TYR A 125 -14.58 -7.00 6.04
N LEU A 126 -13.55 -7.60 5.43
CA LEU A 126 -12.71 -6.98 4.40
C LEU A 126 -12.97 -7.55 3.00
N TYR A 127 -14.13 -8.17 2.76
CA TYR A 127 -14.53 -8.65 1.43
C TYR A 127 -13.44 -9.48 0.73
N ASN A 128 -12.81 -10.42 1.46
CA ASN A 128 -11.73 -11.29 0.98
C ASN A 128 -10.46 -10.57 0.47
N VAL A 129 -10.32 -9.26 0.64
CA VAL A 129 -9.06 -8.56 0.28
C VAL A 129 -7.85 -9.16 1.02
N THR A 130 -8.11 -9.83 2.13
CA THR A 130 -7.12 -10.60 2.90
C THR A 130 -6.44 -11.73 2.13
N ARG A 131 -7.02 -12.14 1.00
CA ARG A 131 -6.45 -13.09 0.02
C ARG A 131 -5.69 -12.33 -1.05
N HIS A 132 -4.79 -11.48 -0.62
CA HIS A 132 -4.18 -10.42 -1.41
C HIS A 132 -3.32 -10.95 -2.57
N SER A 133 -2.65 -12.08 -2.39
CA SER A 133 -1.90 -12.73 -3.47
C SER A 133 -2.78 -13.12 -4.64
N SER A 134 -4.01 -13.57 -4.39
CA SER A 134 -4.98 -13.89 -5.45
C SER A 134 -5.43 -12.65 -6.21
N HIS A 135 -5.60 -11.53 -5.49
CA HIS A 135 -5.92 -10.24 -6.08
C HIS A 135 -4.80 -9.73 -7.00
N HIS A 136 -3.54 -9.84 -6.56
CA HIS A 136 -2.40 -9.37 -7.36
C HIS A 136 -2.11 -10.24 -8.58
N GLU A 137 -2.28 -11.56 -8.47
CA GLU A 137 -2.07 -12.44 -9.61
C GLU A 137 -3.13 -12.22 -10.71
N LYS A 138 -4.38 -11.95 -10.31
CA LYS A 138 -5.52 -11.80 -11.21
C LYS A 138 -6.39 -10.60 -10.77
N ALA A 139 -5.92 -9.40 -11.04
CA ALA A 139 -6.57 -8.16 -10.61
C ALA A 139 -8.01 -7.94 -11.14
N PHE A 140 -8.45 -8.74 -12.14
CA PHE A 140 -9.81 -8.70 -12.68
C PHE A 140 -10.82 -9.56 -11.90
N LEU A 141 -10.36 -10.41 -10.96
CA LEU A 141 -11.24 -11.24 -10.15
C LEU A 141 -12.08 -10.37 -9.22
N LYS A 142 -13.34 -10.76 -9.07
CA LYS A 142 -14.24 -10.15 -8.10
C LYS A 142 -13.88 -10.63 -6.69
N PHE A 143 -14.19 -9.86 -5.65
CA PHE A 143 -13.79 -10.17 -4.29
C PHE A 143 -14.25 -11.56 -3.79
N TRP A 144 -15.38 -12.05 -4.27
CA TRP A 144 -15.90 -13.39 -3.92
C TRP A 144 -15.23 -14.55 -4.71
N GLU A 145 -14.47 -14.23 -5.76
CA GLU A 145 -13.71 -15.20 -6.56
C GLU A 145 -12.29 -15.39 -6.03
N LEU A 146 -11.84 -14.52 -5.10
CA LEU A 146 -10.52 -14.61 -4.52
C LEU A 146 -10.35 -15.88 -3.68
N ARG A 147 -9.29 -16.63 -3.94
CA ARG A 147 -9.01 -17.92 -3.29
C ARG A 147 -7.75 -17.85 -2.43
N PRO A 148 -7.70 -18.61 -1.34
CA PRO A 148 -6.47 -18.75 -0.56
C PRO A 148 -5.44 -19.56 -1.35
N TYR A 149 -4.18 -19.12 -1.34
CA TYR A 149 -3.06 -19.88 -1.86
C TYR A 149 -2.37 -20.65 -0.73
N LYS A 150 -2.03 -21.93 -0.99
CA LYS A 150 -1.29 -22.76 -0.02
C LYS A 150 0.16 -22.31 0.16
N ASN A 151 0.78 -21.80 -0.92
CA ASN A 151 2.19 -21.38 -0.95
C ASN A 151 2.31 -19.86 -1.00
N SER A 152 1.63 -19.16 -0.10
CA SER A 152 1.77 -17.72 0.07
C SER A 152 2.14 -17.38 1.51
N PRO A 153 2.92 -16.32 1.74
CA PRO A 153 3.27 -15.93 3.09
C PRO A 153 2.04 -15.48 3.87
N MET A 154 1.93 -15.99 5.09
CA MET A 154 0.77 -15.75 5.95
C MET A 154 1.12 -14.82 7.10
N MET A 155 0.23 -13.86 7.36
CA MET A 155 0.31 -13.04 8.57
C MET A 155 0.23 -13.89 9.83
N PRO A 156 0.92 -13.49 10.92
CA PRO A 156 0.93 -14.27 12.16
C PRO A 156 -0.42 -14.27 12.89
N TYR A 157 -1.22 -13.24 12.66
CA TYR A 157 -2.57 -13.09 13.23
C TYR A 157 -3.59 -12.75 12.15
N GLY A 158 -4.88 -12.68 12.54
CA GLY A 158 -5.95 -12.23 11.65
C GLY A 158 -5.66 -10.82 11.12
N TYR A 159 -6.06 -10.56 9.89
CA TYR A 159 -5.75 -9.32 9.18
C TYR A 159 -6.17 -8.06 9.95
N LEU A 160 -7.38 -8.04 10.51
CA LEU A 160 -7.87 -6.92 11.32
C LEU A 160 -6.95 -6.66 12.54
N THR A 161 -6.51 -7.74 13.21
CA THR A 161 -5.58 -7.62 14.33
C THR A 161 -4.26 -6.99 13.89
N MET A 162 -3.76 -7.37 12.72
CA MET A 162 -2.53 -6.79 12.17
C MET A 162 -2.70 -5.32 11.80
N LEU A 163 -3.84 -4.91 11.22
CA LEU A 163 -4.16 -3.51 10.96
C LEU A 163 -4.17 -2.66 12.25
N TYR A 164 -4.91 -3.13 13.27
CA TYR A 164 -4.96 -2.43 14.56
C TYR A 164 -3.59 -2.38 15.23
N MET A 165 -2.82 -3.47 15.16
CA MET A 165 -1.48 -3.51 15.72
C MET A 165 -0.55 -2.53 14.99
N ALA A 166 -0.62 -2.42 13.67
CA ALA A 166 0.15 -1.46 12.91
C ALA A 166 -0.14 -0.01 13.32
N ILE A 167 -1.44 0.33 13.55
CA ILE A 167 -1.85 1.68 13.92
C ILE A 167 -1.54 2.00 15.39
N PHE A 168 -1.91 1.12 16.32
CA PHE A 168 -1.91 1.46 17.76
C PHE A 168 -0.69 0.92 18.52
N ALA A 169 0.00 -0.06 17.95
CA ALA A 169 1.18 -0.68 18.57
C ALA A 169 2.25 -1.01 17.50
N PRO A 170 2.76 -0.01 16.74
CA PRO A 170 3.68 -0.25 15.63
C PRO A 170 4.97 -0.96 16.03
N PHE A 171 5.46 -0.73 17.25
CA PHE A 171 6.60 -1.48 17.78
C PHE A 171 6.31 -2.99 17.87
N LEU A 172 5.12 -3.35 18.36
CA LEU A 172 4.71 -4.76 18.46
C LEU A 172 4.50 -5.35 17.06
N PHE A 173 3.90 -4.60 16.14
CA PHE A 173 3.76 -5.00 14.75
C PHE A 173 5.12 -5.35 14.14
N ASN A 174 6.10 -4.45 14.24
CA ASN A 174 7.45 -4.66 13.71
C ASN A 174 8.13 -5.88 14.35
N ARG A 175 8.00 -6.05 15.66
CA ARG A 175 8.57 -7.21 16.38
C ARG A 175 7.97 -8.54 15.93
N VAL A 176 6.68 -8.57 15.69
CA VAL A 176 5.96 -9.78 15.24
C VAL A 176 6.28 -10.08 13.79
N MET A 177 6.29 -9.04 12.93
CA MET A 177 6.56 -9.18 11.50
C MET A 177 8.03 -9.51 11.22
N SER A 178 8.99 -9.09 12.05
CA SER A 178 10.41 -9.44 11.83
C SER A 178 10.64 -10.94 11.84
N LYS A 179 9.94 -11.70 12.70
CA LYS A 179 10.00 -13.18 12.68
C LYS A 179 9.44 -13.76 11.37
N LYS A 180 8.37 -13.16 10.86
CA LYS A 180 7.74 -13.57 9.59
C LYS A 180 8.57 -13.20 8.38
N LEU A 181 9.33 -12.12 8.46
CA LEU A 181 10.27 -11.74 7.40
C LEU A 181 11.47 -12.71 7.30
N ILE A 182 11.95 -13.25 8.44
CA ILE A 182 12.96 -14.31 8.42
C ILE A 182 12.39 -15.57 7.73
N ASP A 183 11.19 -15.99 8.10
CA ASP A 183 10.48 -17.10 7.45
C ASP A 183 10.30 -16.86 5.93
N TRP A 184 9.95 -15.62 5.54
CA TRP A 184 9.83 -15.25 4.13
C TRP A 184 11.18 -15.33 3.40
N ASP A 185 12.25 -14.82 4.00
CA ASP A 185 13.60 -14.86 3.42
C ASP A 185 14.06 -16.31 3.22
N GLU A 186 13.75 -17.22 4.13
CA GLU A 186 14.16 -18.62 4.05
C GLU A 186 13.35 -19.44 3.05
N ASN A 187 12.02 -19.29 3.07
CA ASN A 187 11.10 -20.23 2.43
C ASN A 187 10.42 -19.69 1.14
N PHE A 188 10.39 -18.38 0.91
CA PHE A 188 9.65 -17.78 -0.19
C PHE A 188 10.51 -16.94 -1.15
N ALA A 189 11.50 -16.22 -0.63
CA ALA A 189 12.30 -15.29 -1.41
C ALA A 189 13.26 -15.98 -2.37
N SER A 190 13.41 -15.45 -3.60
CA SER A 190 14.48 -15.87 -4.51
C SER A 190 15.86 -15.41 -4.00
N ASN A 191 16.94 -15.94 -4.59
CA ASN A 191 18.30 -15.53 -4.20
C ASN A 191 18.55 -14.05 -4.51
N GLU A 192 18.00 -13.55 -5.61
CA GLU A 192 18.09 -12.14 -5.99
C GLU A 192 17.27 -11.25 -5.04
N GLU A 193 16.08 -11.68 -4.64
CA GLU A 193 15.25 -10.96 -3.66
C GLU A 193 15.94 -10.90 -2.30
N LYS A 194 16.58 -11.99 -1.84
CA LYS A 194 17.38 -12.01 -0.61
C LYS A 194 18.55 -11.03 -0.66
N ALA A 195 19.28 -10.99 -1.78
CA ALA A 195 20.38 -10.05 -1.96
C ALA A 195 19.89 -8.60 -1.92
N LEU A 196 18.78 -8.32 -2.60
CA LEU A 196 18.19 -6.98 -2.65
C LEU A 196 17.66 -6.55 -1.27
N ALA A 197 17.06 -7.47 -0.49
CA ALA A 197 16.60 -7.23 0.88
C ALA A 197 17.74 -6.79 1.79
N LYS A 198 18.90 -7.45 1.70
CA LYS A 198 20.10 -7.08 2.48
C LYS A 198 20.61 -5.67 2.14
N ILE A 199 20.64 -5.32 0.85
CA ILE A 199 21.05 -3.98 0.41
C ILE A 199 20.07 -2.93 0.97
N CYS A 200 18.77 -3.15 0.85
CA CYS A 200 17.76 -2.23 1.36
C CYS A 200 17.84 -2.03 2.89
N LEU A 201 18.22 -3.07 3.64
CA LEU A 201 18.42 -2.97 5.09
C LEU A 201 19.65 -2.14 5.46
N LEU A 202 20.75 -2.26 4.71
CA LEU A 202 21.96 -1.45 4.93
C LEU A 202 21.68 0.04 4.74
N TYR A 203 20.95 0.42 3.68
CA TYR A 203 20.57 1.82 3.45
C TYR A 203 19.66 2.41 4.51
N THR A 204 18.85 1.60 5.21
CA THR A 204 18.00 2.08 6.31
C THR A 204 18.75 2.23 7.63
N SER A 205 19.81 1.45 7.87
CA SER A 205 20.67 1.60 9.04
C SER A 205 21.58 2.83 8.93
N ASP A 206 22.15 3.09 7.76
CA ASP A 206 23.02 4.27 7.52
C ASP A 206 22.22 5.58 7.63
N ALA A 207 20.98 5.61 7.12
CA ALA A 207 20.10 6.79 7.27
C ALA A 207 19.61 7.03 8.71
N ALA A 208 19.70 6.05 9.60
CA ALA A 208 19.38 6.20 11.02
C ALA A 208 20.58 6.74 11.83
N ASP A 209 21.81 6.44 11.42
CA ASP A 209 23.04 6.94 12.03
C ASP A 209 23.34 8.40 11.65
N ASP A 210 22.98 8.84 10.44
CA ASP A 210 23.16 10.23 9.99
C ASP A 210 22.16 11.23 10.61
N GLY A 211 21.19 10.77 11.41
CA GLY A 211 20.15 11.56 12.06
C GLY A 211 20.45 11.95 13.52
N VAL A 212 21.63 11.63 14.06
CA VAL A 212 22.07 11.95 15.42
C VAL A 212 23.33 12.81 15.35
N GLY A 213 23.15 14.06 14.95
CA GLY A 213 24.17 15.10 14.98
C GLY A 213 23.53 16.44 15.34
#